data_dcea0a2f3572fb812a757d153d5cb491
#
_entry.id   dcea0a2f3572fb812a757d153d5cb491
#
_cell.length_a   1.000
_cell.length_b   1.000
_cell.length_c   1.000
_cell.angle_alpha   90.00
_cell.angle_beta   90.00
_cell.angle_gamma   90.00
#
_symmetry.space_group_name_H-M   'P 1'
#
loop_
_entity.id
_entity.type
_entity.pdbx_description
1 polymer ?
#
loop_
_entity_poly.entity_id
_entity_poly.type
_entity_poly.pdbx_seq_one_letter_code
_entity_poly.pdbx_strand_id
1 'polypeptide(L)'
;MWNNEWKKGVDYPAWGDTDVYKKTIGGGYLLKDETPWDAYQRVCKTVAKRLERPEMADKFFEYIWSGWLCLASPVLSNTGTDRGLPISCFGIDVADSIYDIGSKNLEMMLLAKHGGGVGIGINQIRPASAKIKGNGTSDGVVPFCKIYDSTILATNQGSVRRGAASVNLNIEHPDFDEWLEIREPKGDVNRQSLNLHQCAVVGDKFMRRVESGDVEARKRWGKLLQKRKATGEPYVLFKGNTNKNNPAAYKKHGLKVHMTNICSEITLHTDESHSFVCCLSSLNIARYDEWKNTNLIHDAIWFLDGVLEEFIQRSKGKVGFHNSVRSAEKGRALGLGVLGWHTYLQEKGLPFEGLLAQYETRKIFSQIKIESERASMALAEEFGEPLWCVGTGMRNTHLRAIAPTVSNSKLSGNVSPGIEPWAANVFTEQSAKGTFIRKNPTLVKLLRKHKINTEEIWAKILKDGGSVQGLKQLKDIMLGPYNDIPAKEVFKTFKEINQLELINQAGIRQQYIDQSVSLNLAFPNVATPKWINKVHFEAWKKGIKTLYYTRTESVLRGDIAEQAMDPECLSCDG
;
A
#
# COMPACT_ATOMS: atom_id res chain seq x y z
N MET A 1 -7.24 4.95 -24.95
CA MET A 1 -8.16 3.86 -25.29
C MET A 1 -7.34 2.68 -25.79
N TRP A 2 -7.73 1.45 -25.45
CA TRP A 2 -7.06 0.27 -26.00
C TRP A 2 -7.11 0.31 -27.54
N ASN A 3 -5.96 0.19 -28.18
CA ASN A 3 -5.89 0.12 -29.64
C ASN A 3 -5.74 -1.35 -30.06
N ASN A 4 -6.71 -1.88 -30.78
CA ASN A 4 -6.70 -3.26 -31.27
C ASN A 4 -5.57 -3.55 -32.28
N GLU A 5 -4.88 -2.53 -32.75
CA GLU A 5 -3.75 -2.64 -33.67
C GLU A 5 -2.40 -2.95 -32.97
N TRP A 6 -2.35 -2.85 -31.65
CA TRP A 6 -1.12 -3.13 -30.92
C TRP A 6 -0.68 -4.58 -31.05
N LYS A 7 0.59 -4.77 -31.38
CA LYS A 7 1.19 -6.08 -31.64
C LYS A 7 1.80 -6.67 -30.37
N LYS A 8 1.38 -7.89 -30.04
CA LYS A 8 1.92 -8.68 -28.92
C LYS A 8 3.41 -8.91 -29.08
N GLY A 9 4.17 -8.68 -27.98
CA GLY A 9 5.62 -8.84 -27.95
C GLY A 9 6.39 -7.70 -28.61
N VAL A 10 5.70 -6.73 -29.24
CA VAL A 10 6.28 -5.55 -29.90
C VAL A 10 5.82 -4.29 -29.19
N ASP A 11 4.52 -4.03 -29.19
CA ASP A 11 3.94 -2.84 -28.57
C ASP A 11 3.61 -3.03 -27.08
N TYR A 12 3.43 -4.28 -26.65
CA TYR A 12 3.25 -4.67 -25.25
C TYR A 12 3.85 -6.04 -24.97
N PRO A 13 4.22 -6.35 -23.70
CA PRO A 13 4.85 -7.62 -23.35
C PRO A 13 3.95 -8.82 -23.64
N ALA A 14 4.55 -9.92 -24.09
CA ALA A 14 3.80 -11.14 -24.42
C ALA A 14 2.98 -11.70 -23.24
N TRP A 15 3.46 -11.56 -22.02
CA TRP A 15 2.74 -11.95 -20.81
C TRP A 15 1.55 -11.02 -20.48
N GLY A 16 1.52 -9.81 -21.04
CA GLY A 16 0.42 -8.84 -20.94
C GLY A 16 -0.76 -9.11 -21.89
N ASP A 17 -0.76 -10.24 -22.60
CA ASP A 17 -1.86 -10.59 -23.53
C ASP A 17 -3.11 -11.08 -22.80
N THR A 18 -3.66 -10.22 -21.98
CA THR A 18 -4.91 -10.42 -21.24
C THR A 18 -5.80 -9.18 -21.33
N ASP A 19 -7.12 -9.38 -21.34
CA ASP A 19 -8.06 -8.26 -21.32
C ASP A 19 -7.85 -7.36 -20.10
N VAL A 20 -7.49 -7.96 -18.95
CA VAL A 20 -7.23 -7.24 -17.71
C VAL A 20 -6.06 -6.26 -17.88
N TYR A 21 -4.92 -6.71 -18.42
CA TYR A 21 -3.77 -5.84 -18.70
C TYR A 21 -4.14 -4.73 -19.70
N LYS A 22 -4.69 -5.14 -20.83
CA LYS A 22 -5.02 -4.24 -21.95
C LYS A 22 -5.94 -3.11 -21.53
N LYS A 23 -7.02 -3.44 -20.82
CA LYS A 23 -8.00 -2.45 -20.33
C LYS A 23 -7.41 -1.58 -19.21
N THR A 24 -6.58 -2.15 -18.34
CA THR A 24 -5.95 -1.40 -17.26
C THR A 24 -4.97 -0.37 -17.83
N ILE A 25 -4.01 -0.79 -18.66
CA ILE A 25 -2.99 0.12 -19.18
C ILE A 25 -3.56 1.20 -20.09
N GLY A 26 -4.54 0.86 -20.93
CA GLY A 26 -5.30 1.81 -21.75
C GLY A 26 -6.19 2.75 -20.93
N GLY A 27 -6.33 2.51 -19.64
CA GLY A 27 -7.17 3.25 -18.69
C GLY A 27 -6.65 4.61 -18.25
N GLY A 28 -5.64 5.15 -18.94
CA GLY A 28 -5.10 6.48 -18.65
C GLY A 28 -3.61 6.48 -18.27
N TYR A 29 -2.96 5.33 -18.26
CA TYR A 29 -1.51 5.25 -17.97
C TYR A 29 -0.67 5.81 -19.13
N LEU A 30 -1.16 5.71 -20.34
CA LEU A 30 -0.47 6.11 -21.56
C LEU A 30 -0.75 7.57 -21.93
N LEU A 31 0.18 8.20 -22.62
CA LEU A 31 -0.05 9.46 -23.31
C LEU A 31 -0.88 9.20 -24.59
N LYS A 32 -1.34 10.28 -25.24
CA LYS A 32 -2.01 10.17 -26.53
C LYS A 32 -1.05 9.52 -27.54
N ASP A 33 -1.53 8.54 -28.26
CA ASP A 33 -0.82 7.80 -29.31
C ASP A 33 0.41 6.99 -28.82
N GLU A 34 0.60 6.86 -27.50
CA GLU A 34 1.68 6.07 -26.87
C GLU A 34 1.28 4.60 -26.78
N THR A 35 2.20 3.69 -27.14
CA THR A 35 2.09 2.27 -26.82
C THR A 35 2.63 1.96 -25.42
N PRO A 36 2.31 0.81 -24.82
CA PRO A 36 2.96 0.38 -23.59
C PRO A 36 4.50 0.34 -23.68
N TRP A 37 5.04 -0.05 -24.85
CA TRP A 37 6.47 -0.04 -25.10
C TRP A 37 7.06 1.36 -25.00
N ASP A 38 6.42 2.34 -25.65
CA ASP A 38 6.84 3.75 -25.60
C ASP A 38 6.80 4.30 -24.18
N ALA A 39 5.73 3.99 -23.43
CA ALA A 39 5.59 4.41 -22.05
C ALA A 39 6.71 3.88 -21.15
N TYR A 40 7.04 2.59 -21.26
CA TYR A 40 8.14 2.01 -20.50
C TYR A 40 9.50 2.60 -20.92
N GLN A 41 9.73 2.82 -22.20
CA GLN A 41 10.94 3.48 -22.71
C GLN A 41 11.07 4.92 -22.20
N ARG A 42 9.98 5.70 -22.21
CA ARG A 42 9.94 7.07 -21.68
C ARG A 42 10.37 7.10 -20.22
N VAL A 43 9.78 6.23 -19.40
CA VAL A 43 10.11 6.16 -17.97
C VAL A 43 11.58 5.79 -17.77
N CYS A 44 12.06 4.73 -18.39
CA CYS A 44 13.44 4.25 -18.23
C CYS A 44 14.48 5.27 -18.66
N LYS A 45 14.28 5.91 -19.83
CA LYS A 45 15.19 6.96 -20.33
C LYS A 45 15.19 8.19 -19.42
N THR A 46 14.04 8.59 -18.90
CA THR A 46 13.94 9.72 -17.96
C THR A 46 14.69 9.43 -16.66
N VAL A 47 14.47 8.24 -16.07
CA VAL A 47 15.13 7.85 -14.83
C VAL A 47 16.64 7.71 -15.00
N ALA A 48 17.09 7.05 -16.06
CA ALA A 48 18.52 6.91 -16.36
C ALA A 48 19.21 8.26 -16.58
N LYS A 49 18.53 9.20 -17.23
CA LYS A 49 19.01 10.59 -17.38
C LYS A 49 19.14 11.31 -16.04
N ARG A 50 18.19 11.10 -15.10
CA ARG A 50 18.25 11.70 -13.75
C ARG A 50 19.37 11.14 -12.88
N LEU A 51 19.76 9.92 -13.13
CA LEU A 51 20.93 9.29 -12.51
C LEU A 51 22.26 9.63 -13.19
N GLU A 52 22.23 10.39 -14.29
CA GLU A 52 23.41 10.63 -15.14
C GLU A 52 24.06 9.33 -15.67
N ARG A 53 23.22 8.28 -15.82
CA ARG A 53 23.58 6.92 -16.26
C ARG A 53 22.69 6.46 -17.42
N PRO A 54 22.78 7.11 -18.60
CA PRO A 54 21.89 6.80 -19.73
C PRO A 54 21.98 5.34 -20.19
N GLU A 55 23.12 4.68 -19.97
CA GLU A 55 23.35 3.27 -20.26
C GLU A 55 22.47 2.30 -19.43
N MET A 56 21.93 2.74 -18.31
CA MET A 56 21.03 1.92 -17.50
C MET A 56 19.61 1.84 -18.06
N ALA A 57 19.24 2.69 -19.01
CA ALA A 57 17.88 2.74 -19.53
C ALA A 57 17.41 1.41 -20.12
N ASP A 58 18.23 0.76 -20.92
CA ASP A 58 17.89 -0.52 -21.56
C ASP A 58 17.74 -1.65 -20.52
N LYS A 59 18.57 -1.63 -19.49
CA LYS A 59 18.51 -2.59 -18.40
C LYS A 59 17.26 -2.43 -17.54
N PHE A 60 16.88 -1.20 -17.20
CA PHE A 60 15.62 -0.91 -16.54
C PHE A 60 14.44 -1.36 -17.38
N PHE A 61 14.48 -1.10 -18.69
CA PHE A 61 13.45 -1.53 -19.62
C PHE A 61 13.33 -3.06 -19.67
N GLU A 62 14.44 -3.80 -19.74
CA GLU A 62 14.46 -5.26 -19.71
C GLU A 62 13.73 -5.82 -18.49
N TYR A 63 13.98 -5.28 -17.29
CA TYR A 63 13.33 -5.73 -16.06
C TYR A 63 11.83 -5.48 -16.06
N ILE A 64 11.38 -4.33 -16.57
CA ILE A 64 9.97 -3.99 -16.67
C ILE A 64 9.29 -4.83 -17.74
N TRP A 65 9.92 -4.97 -18.90
CA TRP A 65 9.42 -5.74 -20.04
C TRP A 65 9.32 -7.23 -19.73
N SER A 66 10.22 -7.77 -18.93
CA SER A 66 10.17 -9.14 -18.42
C SER A 66 9.09 -9.33 -17.33
N GLY A 67 8.49 -8.25 -16.83
CA GLY A 67 7.51 -8.29 -15.77
C GLY A 67 8.09 -8.59 -14.39
N TRP A 68 9.38 -8.31 -14.19
CA TRP A 68 10.11 -8.50 -12.93
C TRP A 68 10.00 -7.28 -12.03
N LEU A 69 10.14 -6.06 -12.60
CA LEU A 69 9.92 -4.79 -11.94
C LEU A 69 8.59 -4.17 -12.38
N CYS A 70 7.71 -3.94 -11.40
CA CYS A 70 6.38 -3.42 -11.61
C CYS A 70 6.32 -1.97 -11.11
N LEU A 71 6.11 -1.05 -12.03
CA LEU A 71 6.08 0.38 -11.74
C LEU A 71 4.82 0.76 -10.96
N ALA A 72 4.95 1.58 -9.93
CA ALA A 72 3.79 2.22 -9.31
C ALA A 72 3.04 3.08 -10.34
N SER A 73 1.72 3.19 -10.17
CA SER A 73 0.86 3.92 -11.13
C SER A 73 1.39 5.30 -11.50
N PRO A 74 1.78 6.20 -10.56
CA PRO A 74 2.29 7.52 -10.92
C PRO A 74 3.69 7.47 -11.55
N VAL A 75 4.51 6.48 -11.21
CA VAL A 75 5.81 6.28 -11.86
C VAL A 75 5.61 5.99 -13.35
N LEU A 76 4.71 5.05 -13.69
CA LEU A 76 4.42 4.72 -15.07
C LEU A 76 3.74 5.87 -15.82
N SER A 77 2.72 6.48 -15.23
CA SER A 77 1.89 7.46 -15.92
C SER A 77 2.53 8.84 -16.05
N ASN A 78 3.40 9.26 -15.10
CA ASN A 78 3.79 10.65 -14.96
C ASN A 78 5.30 10.91 -15.14
N THR A 79 6.18 9.90 -14.99
CA THR A 79 7.63 10.10 -15.20
C THR A 79 7.93 10.52 -16.61
N GLY A 80 8.68 11.59 -16.77
CA GLY A 80 9.02 12.18 -18.08
C GLY A 80 7.84 12.86 -18.80
N THR A 81 6.80 13.28 -18.06
CA THR A 81 5.63 13.98 -18.61
C THR A 81 5.29 15.21 -17.78
N ASP A 82 4.53 16.16 -18.33
CA ASP A 82 4.00 17.32 -17.58
C ASP A 82 2.65 17.03 -16.91
N ARG A 83 2.11 15.82 -17.03
CA ARG A 83 0.76 15.42 -16.62
C ARG A 83 0.56 15.36 -15.11
N GLY A 84 1.59 15.03 -14.34
CA GLY A 84 1.56 14.88 -12.89
C GLY A 84 2.95 14.64 -12.32
N LEU A 85 3.04 14.25 -11.06
CA LEU A 85 4.30 13.91 -10.40
C LEU A 85 4.48 12.38 -10.32
N PRO A 86 5.72 11.88 -10.31
CA PRO A 86 6.01 10.44 -10.27
C PRO A 86 5.80 9.80 -8.89
N ILE A 87 5.37 10.58 -7.89
CA ILE A 87 5.17 10.16 -6.50
C ILE A 87 3.70 10.24 -6.13
N SER A 88 3.24 9.23 -5.42
CA SER A 88 1.85 9.11 -4.97
C SER A 88 1.64 9.23 -3.47
N CYS A 89 2.68 9.06 -2.65
CA CYS A 89 2.55 8.94 -1.20
C CYS A 89 3.20 10.11 -0.48
N PHE A 90 2.36 10.90 0.22
CA PHE A 90 2.75 12.08 0.97
C PHE A 90 2.21 12.03 2.39
N GLY A 91 2.89 12.71 3.32
CA GLY A 91 2.40 12.89 4.67
C GLY A 91 2.72 14.27 5.20
N ILE A 92 1.72 14.88 5.83
CA ILE A 92 1.75 16.25 6.35
C ILE A 92 1.38 16.20 7.83
N ASP A 93 2.19 16.80 8.70
CA ASP A 93 1.86 17.00 10.12
C ASP A 93 1.36 18.42 10.36
N VAL A 94 0.27 18.56 11.12
CA VAL A 94 -0.41 19.85 11.34
C VAL A 94 -0.19 20.30 12.76
N ALA A 95 0.41 21.47 12.93
CA ALA A 95 0.59 22.11 14.24
C ALA A 95 -0.71 22.79 14.73
N ASP A 96 -0.79 23.04 16.03
CA ASP A 96 -1.96 23.65 16.70
C ASP A 96 -2.00 25.18 16.50
N SER A 97 -2.11 25.60 15.24
CA SER A 97 -2.33 27.00 14.87
C SER A 97 -3.22 27.11 13.63
N ILE A 98 -4.06 28.16 13.57
CA ILE A 98 -4.95 28.38 12.42
C ILE A 98 -4.16 28.64 11.14
N TYR A 99 -2.98 29.24 11.25
CA TYR A 99 -2.09 29.46 10.14
C TYR A 99 -1.58 28.14 9.57
N ASP A 100 -1.11 27.22 10.43
CA ASP A 100 -0.57 25.94 9.97
C ASP A 100 -1.68 25.04 9.43
N ILE A 101 -2.84 24.99 10.10
CA ILE A 101 -4.03 24.26 9.60
C ILE A 101 -4.39 24.73 8.18
N GLY A 102 -4.41 26.05 7.94
CA GLY A 102 -4.72 26.61 6.63
C GLY A 102 -3.62 26.36 5.59
N SER A 103 -2.35 26.54 5.95
CA SER A 103 -1.21 26.34 5.04
C SER A 103 -1.05 24.88 4.65
N LYS A 104 -1.26 23.95 5.60
CA LYS A 104 -1.22 22.51 5.35
C LYS A 104 -2.42 22.03 4.53
N ASN A 105 -3.58 22.66 4.65
CA ASN A 105 -4.71 22.41 3.74
C ASN A 105 -4.39 22.82 2.30
N LEU A 106 -3.71 23.95 2.10
CA LEU A 106 -3.24 24.34 0.76
C LEU A 106 -2.19 23.37 0.22
N GLU A 107 -1.22 22.96 1.04
CA GLU A 107 -0.22 21.94 0.68
C GLU A 107 -0.91 20.65 0.23
N MET A 108 -1.86 20.12 1.02
CA MET A 108 -2.67 18.95 0.68
C MET A 108 -3.41 19.11 -0.66
N MET A 109 -4.06 20.25 -0.88
CA MET A 109 -4.79 20.55 -2.13
C MET A 109 -3.86 20.46 -3.35
N LEU A 110 -2.66 21.01 -3.27
CA LEU A 110 -1.69 21.01 -4.36
C LEU A 110 -1.11 19.60 -4.61
N LEU A 111 -0.83 18.84 -3.56
CA LEU A 111 -0.40 17.45 -3.67
C LEU A 111 -1.50 16.55 -4.28
N ALA A 112 -2.73 16.70 -3.82
CA ALA A 112 -3.89 15.97 -4.34
C ALA A 112 -4.18 16.29 -5.81
N LYS A 113 -4.08 17.55 -6.22
CA LYS A 113 -4.20 18.00 -7.63
C LYS A 113 -3.28 17.21 -8.56
N HIS A 114 -2.09 16.82 -8.09
CA HIS A 114 -1.13 16.04 -8.88
C HIS A 114 -1.27 14.52 -8.71
N GLY A 115 -2.41 14.05 -8.15
CA GLY A 115 -2.71 12.63 -7.96
C GLY A 115 -2.07 11.99 -6.73
N GLY A 116 -1.58 12.80 -5.79
CA GLY A 116 -1.01 12.34 -4.53
C GLY A 116 -2.07 11.86 -3.53
N GLY A 117 -1.80 10.74 -2.87
CA GLY A 117 -2.50 10.33 -1.65
C GLY A 117 -1.80 10.94 -0.43
N VAL A 118 -2.55 11.61 0.45
CA VAL A 118 -1.98 12.39 1.54
C VAL A 118 -2.43 11.85 2.89
N GLY A 119 -1.47 11.44 3.75
CA GLY A 119 -1.71 11.27 5.17
C GLY A 119 -1.62 12.61 5.90
N ILE A 120 -2.53 12.88 6.81
CA ILE A 120 -2.58 14.13 7.58
C ILE A 120 -2.51 13.79 9.06
N GLY A 121 -1.46 14.21 9.75
CA GLY A 121 -1.31 14.10 11.19
C GLY A 121 -1.98 15.27 11.89
N ILE A 122 -3.03 15.01 12.67
CA ILE A 122 -3.77 16.04 13.43
C ILE A 122 -3.58 15.86 14.95
N ASN A 123 -2.55 15.10 15.34
CA ASN A 123 -2.31 14.74 16.74
C ASN A 123 -2.00 15.93 17.65
N GLN A 124 -1.52 17.05 17.08
CA GLN A 124 -1.10 18.23 17.82
C GLN A 124 -2.22 19.25 18.03
N ILE A 125 -3.30 19.17 17.22
CA ILE A 125 -4.44 20.08 17.35
C ILE A 125 -5.11 19.87 18.70
N ARG A 126 -5.35 20.97 19.40
CA ARG A 126 -5.99 20.95 20.73
C ARG A 126 -7.41 20.37 20.69
N PRO A 127 -7.83 19.68 21.76
CA PRO A 127 -9.17 19.08 21.81
C PRO A 127 -10.29 20.12 21.98
N ALA A 128 -11.52 19.64 21.81
CA ALA A 128 -12.72 20.39 22.15
C ALA A 128 -12.67 20.86 23.61
N SER A 129 -13.26 22.02 23.87
CA SER A 129 -13.28 22.70 25.17
C SER A 129 -11.93 23.21 25.69
N ALA A 130 -10.82 23.00 24.96
CA ALA A 130 -9.54 23.60 25.30
C ALA A 130 -9.61 25.13 25.14
N LYS A 131 -9.04 25.87 26.09
CA LYS A 131 -9.06 27.34 26.08
C LYS A 131 -8.24 27.91 24.92
N ILE A 132 -8.82 28.85 24.21
CA ILE A 132 -8.13 29.68 23.22
C ILE A 132 -7.77 31.01 23.89
N LYS A 133 -6.50 31.39 23.86
CA LYS A 133 -6.03 32.62 24.53
C LYS A 133 -6.82 33.83 24.00
N GLY A 134 -7.60 34.44 24.88
CA GLY A 134 -8.40 35.65 24.61
C GLY A 134 -9.65 35.43 23.73
N ASN A 135 -10.06 34.18 23.42
CA ASN A 135 -11.14 33.94 22.46
C ASN A 135 -12.01 32.70 22.72
N GLY A 136 -12.30 32.40 23.95
CA GLY A 136 -13.23 31.30 24.30
C GLY A 136 -12.59 29.91 24.27
N THR A 137 -13.27 28.92 23.69
CA THR A 137 -12.86 27.50 23.66
C THR A 137 -12.84 26.93 22.24
N SER A 138 -12.02 25.89 22.04
CA SER A 138 -11.90 25.14 20.79
C SER A 138 -13.09 24.19 20.58
N ASP A 139 -13.48 23.96 19.33
CA ASP A 139 -14.41 22.92 18.92
C ASP A 139 -13.72 21.59 18.58
N GLY A 140 -12.40 21.51 18.81
CA GLY A 140 -11.60 20.30 18.61
C GLY A 140 -11.17 20.00 17.19
N VAL A 141 -10.82 18.73 16.92
CA VAL A 141 -10.26 18.30 15.62
C VAL A 141 -11.31 18.08 14.52
N VAL A 142 -12.55 17.76 14.88
CA VAL A 142 -13.58 17.32 13.93
C VAL A 142 -13.96 18.41 12.91
N PRO A 143 -14.12 19.70 13.26
CA PRO A 143 -14.38 20.76 12.29
C PRO A 143 -13.26 20.92 11.25
N PHE A 144 -12.01 20.70 11.64
CA PHE A 144 -10.88 20.76 10.71
C PHE A 144 -10.85 19.54 9.77
N CYS A 145 -11.27 18.36 10.21
CA CYS A 145 -11.49 17.22 9.32
C CYS A 145 -12.47 17.56 8.20
N LYS A 146 -13.54 18.32 8.49
CA LYS A 146 -14.52 18.77 7.49
C LYS A 146 -13.90 19.66 6.41
N ILE A 147 -12.94 20.53 6.77
CA ILE A 147 -12.21 21.35 5.80
C ILE A 147 -11.41 20.45 4.86
N TYR A 148 -10.65 19.49 5.39
CA TYR A 148 -9.86 18.54 4.59
C TYR A 148 -10.74 17.66 3.70
N ASP A 149 -11.87 17.17 4.21
CA ASP A 149 -12.87 16.40 3.47
C ASP A 149 -13.38 17.16 2.24
N SER A 150 -13.82 18.40 2.45
CA SER A 150 -14.33 19.26 1.38
C SER A 150 -13.24 19.62 0.35
N THR A 151 -12.02 19.84 0.81
CA THR A 151 -10.88 20.14 -0.06
C THR A 151 -10.53 18.96 -0.97
N ILE A 152 -10.48 17.74 -0.42
CA ILE A 152 -10.22 16.53 -1.22
C ILE A 152 -11.33 16.32 -2.25
N LEU A 153 -12.59 16.45 -1.86
CA LEU A 153 -13.72 16.34 -2.77
C LEU A 153 -13.63 17.35 -3.93
N ALA A 154 -13.29 18.61 -3.61
CA ALA A 154 -13.17 19.69 -4.60
C ALA A 154 -11.99 19.49 -5.58
N THR A 155 -10.89 18.87 -5.15
CA THR A 155 -9.70 18.66 -5.98
C THR A 155 -9.77 17.44 -6.89
N ASN A 156 -10.79 16.60 -6.75
CA ASN A 156 -11.00 15.39 -7.56
C ASN A 156 -11.50 15.67 -9.00
N GLN A 157 -11.04 16.73 -9.63
CA GLN A 157 -11.51 17.11 -10.96
C GLN A 157 -10.60 16.56 -12.07
N GLY A 158 -11.04 15.48 -12.72
CA GLY A 158 -10.58 15.10 -14.07
C GLY A 158 -9.19 14.49 -14.19
N SER A 159 -8.51 14.09 -13.11
CA SER A 159 -7.22 13.40 -13.20
C SER A 159 -7.38 11.88 -13.40
N VAL A 160 -6.35 11.25 -13.99
CA VAL A 160 -6.25 9.79 -14.15
C VAL A 160 -6.30 9.08 -12.79
N ARG A 161 -5.80 9.73 -11.75
CA ARG A 161 -5.83 9.29 -10.36
C ARG A 161 -6.46 10.38 -9.50
N ARG A 162 -7.51 10.03 -8.75
CA ARG A 162 -8.16 10.94 -7.81
C ARG A 162 -7.25 11.17 -6.61
N GLY A 163 -7.18 12.41 -6.13
CA GLY A 163 -6.58 12.71 -4.84
C GLY A 163 -7.40 12.08 -3.72
N ALA A 164 -6.72 11.57 -2.69
CA ALA A 164 -7.37 11.04 -1.50
C ALA A 164 -6.55 11.38 -0.25
N ALA A 165 -7.20 11.42 0.90
CA ALA A 165 -6.52 11.72 2.15
C ALA A 165 -6.98 10.82 3.30
N SER A 166 -6.06 10.62 4.26
CA SER A 166 -6.37 10.01 5.55
C SER A 166 -5.97 10.93 6.68
N VAL A 167 -6.78 10.98 7.73
CA VAL A 167 -6.46 11.69 8.97
C VAL A 167 -5.99 10.73 10.04
N ASN A 168 -4.86 11.06 10.66
CA ASN A 168 -4.21 10.26 11.69
C ASN A 168 -4.39 10.91 13.05
N LEU A 169 -5.03 10.22 14.01
CA LEU A 169 -5.26 10.72 15.35
C LEU A 169 -4.86 9.70 16.42
N ASN A 170 -4.20 10.19 17.47
CA ASN A 170 -3.81 9.37 18.62
C ASN A 170 -5.05 8.84 19.33
N ILE A 171 -5.06 7.53 19.62
CA ILE A 171 -6.14 6.87 20.34
C ILE A 171 -6.39 7.47 21.74
N GLU A 172 -5.39 8.11 22.34
CA GLU A 172 -5.50 8.80 23.62
C GLU A 172 -5.94 10.27 23.51
N HIS A 173 -6.18 10.79 22.28
CA HIS A 173 -6.69 12.15 22.12
C HIS A 173 -8.11 12.28 22.71
N PRO A 174 -8.44 13.37 23.41
CA PRO A 174 -9.77 13.54 24.00
C PRO A 174 -10.92 13.43 22.99
N ASP A 175 -10.77 13.96 21.78
CA ASP A 175 -11.79 13.94 20.72
C ASP A 175 -11.83 12.60 19.94
N PHE A 176 -11.04 11.60 20.34
CA PHE A 176 -10.93 10.35 19.57
C PHE A 176 -12.27 9.63 19.38
N ASP A 177 -13.11 9.63 20.41
CA ASP A 177 -14.41 8.93 20.34
C ASP A 177 -15.35 9.59 19.32
N GLU A 178 -15.39 10.92 19.24
CA GLU A 178 -16.15 11.65 18.23
C GLU A 178 -15.53 11.49 16.84
N TRP A 179 -14.20 11.59 16.75
CA TRP A 179 -13.49 11.41 15.51
C TRP A 179 -13.70 10.00 14.89
N LEU A 180 -13.94 8.95 15.69
CA LEU A 180 -14.29 7.62 15.16
C LEU A 180 -15.58 7.62 14.35
N GLU A 181 -16.50 8.56 14.61
CA GLU A 181 -17.84 8.61 14.02
C GLU A 181 -17.92 9.48 12.75
N ILE A 182 -16.88 10.27 12.41
CA ILE A 182 -16.95 11.28 11.32
C ILE A 182 -17.30 10.69 9.94
N ARG A 183 -17.08 9.40 9.72
CA ARG A 183 -17.42 8.71 8.46
C ARG A 183 -18.82 8.07 8.46
N GLU A 184 -19.58 8.20 9.51
CA GLU A 184 -20.95 7.72 9.52
C GLU A 184 -21.91 8.79 9.00
N PRO A 185 -22.81 8.45 8.04
CA PRO A 185 -23.77 9.40 7.49
C PRO A 185 -24.96 9.59 8.44
N LYS A 186 -24.68 10.01 9.68
CA LYS A 186 -25.67 10.27 10.72
C LYS A 186 -25.30 11.50 11.56
N GLY A 187 -26.26 12.14 12.20
CA GLY A 187 -26.05 13.31 13.04
C GLY A 187 -25.83 14.60 12.24
N ASP A 188 -25.07 15.53 12.80
CA ASP A 188 -24.79 16.84 12.18
C ASP A 188 -23.86 16.69 10.98
N VAL A 189 -24.34 17.12 9.81
CA VAL A 189 -23.58 17.09 8.53
C VAL A 189 -22.27 17.88 8.62
N ASN A 190 -22.22 18.93 9.43
CA ASN A 190 -21.01 19.74 9.60
C ASN A 190 -19.90 19.00 10.37
N ARG A 191 -20.26 17.92 11.06
CA ARG A 191 -19.31 17.07 11.80
C ARG A 191 -19.02 15.75 11.08
N GLN A 192 -19.45 15.60 9.83
CA GLN A 192 -19.20 14.42 8.99
C GLN A 192 -18.09 14.70 7.97
N SER A 193 -17.26 13.69 7.73
CA SER A 193 -16.16 13.70 6.77
C SER A 193 -16.10 12.36 6.05
N LEU A 194 -17.01 12.16 5.10
CA LEU A 194 -17.28 10.86 4.48
C LEU A 194 -16.20 10.43 3.47
N ASN A 195 -15.42 11.39 2.94
CA ASN A 195 -14.37 11.14 1.92
C ASN A 195 -12.97 10.98 2.53
N LEU A 196 -12.80 11.24 3.83
CA LEU A 196 -11.52 11.03 4.51
C LEU A 196 -11.41 9.64 5.08
N HIS A 197 -10.29 8.98 4.82
CA HIS A 197 -9.92 7.78 5.55
C HIS A 197 -9.39 8.10 6.95
N GLN A 198 -9.39 7.13 7.83
CA GLN A 198 -8.98 7.32 9.22
C GLN A 198 -7.85 6.36 9.59
N CYS A 199 -6.87 6.84 10.37
CA CYS A 199 -5.82 6.01 10.97
C CYS A 199 -5.69 6.32 12.46
N ALA A 200 -5.89 5.31 13.30
CA ALA A 200 -5.66 5.41 14.74
C ALA A 200 -4.17 5.21 15.06
N VAL A 201 -3.55 6.20 15.69
CA VAL A 201 -2.16 6.13 16.15
C VAL A 201 -2.15 5.57 17.56
N VAL A 202 -1.54 4.39 17.75
CA VAL A 202 -1.58 3.62 18.99
C VAL A 202 -0.17 3.48 19.57
N GLY A 203 0.03 4.02 20.77
CA GLY A 203 1.31 3.95 21.48
C GLY A 203 1.48 2.67 22.31
N ASP A 204 2.72 2.24 22.56
CA ASP A 204 3.01 1.06 23.39
C ASP A 204 2.48 1.22 24.82
N LYS A 205 2.53 2.42 25.38
CA LYS A 205 2.00 2.69 26.74
C LYS A 205 0.50 2.38 26.80
N PHE A 206 -0.24 2.79 25.78
CA PHE A 206 -1.67 2.47 25.67
C PHE A 206 -1.90 0.95 25.57
N MET A 207 -1.18 0.26 24.67
CA MET A 207 -1.32 -1.19 24.50
C MET A 207 -0.99 -1.98 25.76
N ARG A 208 0.02 -1.56 26.52
CA ARG A 208 0.34 -2.16 27.85
C ARG A 208 -0.78 -1.94 28.87
N ARG A 209 -1.44 -0.79 28.87
CA ARG A 209 -2.63 -0.55 29.70
C ARG A 209 -3.77 -1.49 29.30
N VAL A 210 -4.01 -1.69 28.01
CA VAL A 210 -4.99 -2.69 27.52
C VAL A 210 -4.63 -4.09 28.03
N GLU A 211 -3.36 -4.47 27.92
CA GLU A 211 -2.85 -5.78 28.38
C GLU A 211 -3.04 -5.97 29.89
N SER A 212 -2.67 -4.98 30.69
CA SER A 212 -2.77 -5.02 32.17
C SER A 212 -4.19 -4.95 32.71
N GLY A 213 -5.19 -4.70 31.87
CA GLY A 213 -6.60 -4.71 32.28
C GLY A 213 -7.19 -3.36 32.62
N ASP A 214 -6.54 -2.25 32.28
CA ASP A 214 -7.08 -0.90 32.46
C ASP A 214 -8.42 -0.78 31.74
N VAL A 215 -9.48 -0.45 32.48
CA VAL A 215 -10.87 -0.47 32.02
C VAL A 215 -11.09 0.55 30.90
N GLU A 216 -10.59 1.77 31.04
CA GLU A 216 -10.78 2.83 30.05
C GLU A 216 -9.99 2.53 28.76
N ALA A 217 -8.76 2.04 28.88
CA ALA A 217 -7.98 1.64 27.71
C ALA A 217 -8.65 0.48 26.97
N ARG A 218 -9.16 -0.53 27.69
CA ARG A 218 -9.88 -1.66 27.08
C ARG A 218 -11.19 -1.22 26.40
N LYS A 219 -11.93 -0.33 27.02
CA LYS A 219 -13.17 0.24 26.46
C LYS A 219 -12.88 0.97 25.13
N ARG A 220 -11.88 1.85 25.12
CA ARG A 220 -11.49 2.61 23.92
C ARG A 220 -10.94 1.71 22.82
N TRP A 221 -10.10 0.74 23.17
CA TRP A 221 -9.62 -0.29 22.23
C TRP A 221 -10.77 -1.12 21.66
N GLY A 222 -11.74 -1.51 22.49
CA GLY A 222 -12.95 -2.24 22.06
C GLY A 222 -13.78 -1.45 21.06
N LYS A 223 -13.99 -0.14 21.30
CA LYS A 223 -14.68 0.74 20.34
C LYS A 223 -13.96 0.80 18.98
N LEU A 224 -12.63 0.95 18.98
CA LEU A 224 -11.83 0.92 17.75
C LEU A 224 -12.04 -0.38 16.99
N LEU A 225 -11.93 -1.54 17.65
CA LEU A 225 -12.09 -2.85 17.00
C LEU A 225 -13.52 -3.07 16.48
N GLN A 226 -14.52 -2.60 17.22
CA GLN A 226 -15.92 -2.65 16.79
C GLN A 226 -16.13 -1.82 15.52
N LYS A 227 -15.56 -0.60 15.46
CA LYS A 227 -15.62 0.26 14.28
C LYS A 227 -14.91 -0.41 13.09
N ARG A 228 -13.71 -0.93 13.30
CA ARG A 228 -12.97 -1.67 12.27
C ARG A 228 -13.74 -2.88 11.71
N LYS A 229 -14.43 -3.61 12.58
CA LYS A 229 -15.31 -4.71 12.15
C LYS A 229 -16.47 -4.21 11.29
N ALA A 230 -17.10 -3.10 11.69
CA ALA A 230 -18.30 -2.57 11.03
C ALA A 230 -18.00 -1.87 9.69
N THR A 231 -16.91 -1.09 9.61
CA THR A 231 -16.61 -0.22 8.47
C THR A 231 -15.33 -0.58 7.72
N GLY A 232 -14.45 -1.42 8.30
CA GLY A 232 -13.11 -1.72 7.81
C GLY A 232 -12.04 -0.76 8.27
N GLU A 233 -12.41 0.40 8.78
CA GLU A 233 -11.55 1.47 9.28
C GLU A 233 -11.85 1.78 10.76
N PRO A 234 -11.00 2.55 11.46
CA PRO A 234 -9.71 3.13 11.03
C PRO A 234 -8.61 2.11 10.77
N TYR A 235 -7.58 2.52 9.99
CA TYR A 235 -6.29 1.83 9.98
C TYR A 235 -5.63 1.95 11.37
N VAL A 236 -4.57 1.20 11.62
CA VAL A 236 -3.85 1.27 12.88
C VAL A 236 -2.36 1.46 12.63
N LEU A 237 -1.77 2.48 13.23
CA LEU A 237 -0.33 2.66 13.33
C LEU A 237 0.13 2.33 14.75
N PHE A 238 0.88 1.26 14.93
CA PHE A 238 1.54 0.95 16.20
C PHE A 238 2.82 1.79 16.31
N LYS A 239 2.67 3.02 16.82
CA LYS A 239 3.72 4.04 16.89
C LYS A 239 4.96 3.56 17.65
N GLY A 240 4.79 2.75 18.68
CA GLY A 240 5.88 2.18 19.46
C GLY A 240 6.73 1.23 18.62
N ASN A 241 6.11 0.24 17.97
CA ASN A 241 6.79 -0.70 17.08
C ASN A 241 7.54 0.02 15.95
N THR A 242 6.90 1.05 15.38
CA THR A 242 7.48 1.84 14.29
C THR A 242 8.75 2.54 14.74
N ASN A 243 8.70 3.33 15.82
CA ASN A 243 9.84 4.14 16.25
C ASN A 243 10.95 3.32 16.90
N LYS A 244 10.65 2.19 17.54
CA LYS A 244 11.64 1.25 18.07
C LYS A 244 12.52 0.67 16.96
N ASN A 245 11.92 0.39 15.80
CA ASN A 245 12.56 -0.27 14.67
C ASN A 245 12.94 0.72 13.54
N ASN A 246 13.10 2.00 13.85
CA ASN A 246 13.61 2.99 12.91
C ASN A 246 15.06 2.66 12.47
N PRO A 247 15.42 2.95 11.20
CA PRO A 247 16.79 2.85 10.71
C PRO A 247 17.79 3.71 11.49
N ALA A 248 19.09 3.37 11.35
CA ALA A 248 20.17 4.07 12.03
C ALA A 248 20.17 5.58 11.77
N ALA A 249 19.89 6.01 10.55
CA ALA A 249 19.76 7.41 10.16
C ALA A 249 18.75 8.15 11.05
N TYR A 250 17.54 7.59 11.22
CA TYR A 250 16.52 8.22 12.07
C TYR A 250 16.89 8.24 13.54
N LYS A 251 17.50 7.16 14.06
CA LYS A 251 17.96 7.11 15.45
C LYS A 251 19.03 8.16 15.71
N LYS A 252 19.99 8.31 14.78
CA LYS A 252 21.09 9.29 14.88
C LYS A 252 20.59 10.74 14.95
N HIS A 253 19.57 11.07 14.15
CA HIS A 253 19.02 12.42 14.09
C HIS A 253 17.79 12.65 14.98
N GLY A 254 17.39 11.67 15.81
CA GLY A 254 16.23 11.76 16.68
C GLY A 254 14.89 11.88 15.96
N LEU A 255 14.84 11.50 14.68
CA LEU A 255 13.63 11.59 13.86
C LEU A 255 12.56 10.60 14.32
N LYS A 256 11.32 11.04 14.38
CA LYS A 256 10.18 10.25 14.86
C LYS A 256 9.08 10.16 13.82
N VAL A 257 8.40 9.02 13.81
CA VAL A 257 7.20 8.78 13.02
C VAL A 257 5.98 9.07 13.90
N HIS A 258 5.08 9.92 13.42
CA HIS A 258 3.87 10.36 14.13
C HIS A 258 2.59 9.94 13.44
N MET A 259 2.68 9.59 12.18
CA MET A 259 1.56 9.28 11.30
C MET A 259 2.02 8.37 10.15
N THR A 260 1.09 7.96 9.30
CA THR A 260 1.36 7.18 8.09
C THR A 260 0.63 7.79 6.87
N ASN A 261 0.97 7.31 5.67
CA ASN A 261 0.27 7.68 4.45
C ASN A 261 -1.13 7.03 4.38
N ILE A 262 -1.87 7.34 3.33
CA ILE A 262 -3.24 6.84 3.13
C ILE A 262 -3.31 5.30 3.06
N CYS A 263 -2.28 4.62 2.55
CA CYS A 263 -2.26 3.16 2.43
C CYS A 263 -1.51 2.46 3.57
N SER A 264 -1.04 3.20 4.57
CA SER A 264 -0.37 2.77 5.81
C SER A 264 0.98 2.07 5.69
N GLU A 265 1.57 1.93 4.48
CA GLU A 265 2.90 1.32 4.31
C GLU A 265 4.05 2.30 4.55
N ILE A 266 3.83 3.62 4.46
CA ILE A 266 4.87 4.63 4.61
C ILE A 266 4.94 5.13 6.05
N THR A 267 6.07 4.92 6.68
CA THR A 267 6.33 5.31 8.07
C THR A 267 7.59 6.18 8.14
N LEU A 268 7.44 7.43 7.74
CA LEU A 268 8.50 8.41 7.66
C LEU A 268 8.27 9.58 8.63
N HIS A 269 9.32 10.33 8.90
CA HIS A 269 9.29 11.51 9.76
C HIS A 269 8.52 12.65 9.11
N THR A 270 7.73 13.35 9.93
CA THR A 270 7.06 14.60 9.61
C THR A 270 7.20 15.57 10.78
N ASP A 271 7.25 16.88 10.46
CA ASP A 271 7.11 17.99 11.39
C ASP A 271 6.55 19.22 10.66
N GLU A 272 6.52 20.38 11.29
CA GLU A 272 6.00 21.61 10.71
C GLU A 272 6.67 21.99 9.38
N SER A 273 7.96 21.63 9.21
CA SER A 273 8.80 21.98 8.06
C SER A 273 9.14 20.82 7.14
N HIS A 274 8.75 19.60 7.48
CA HIS A 274 9.04 18.38 6.72
C HIS A 274 7.77 17.58 6.47
N SER A 275 7.36 17.51 5.22
CA SER A 275 6.30 16.61 4.74
C SER A 275 6.97 15.44 4.04
N PHE A 276 6.68 14.21 4.45
CA PHE A 276 7.35 13.08 3.82
C PHE A 276 6.84 12.80 2.40
N VAL A 277 7.74 12.26 1.60
CA VAL A 277 7.42 11.65 0.31
C VAL A 277 8.06 10.27 0.24
N CYS A 278 7.44 9.34 -0.48
CA CYS A 278 8.02 8.04 -0.75
C CYS A 278 7.77 7.62 -2.20
N CYS A 279 8.84 7.17 -2.84
CA CYS A 279 8.82 6.63 -4.18
C CYS A 279 8.66 5.11 -4.12
N LEU A 280 7.64 4.58 -4.80
CA LEU A 280 7.25 3.17 -4.76
C LEU A 280 7.41 2.49 -6.11
N SER A 281 7.83 1.24 -6.10
CA SER A 281 7.65 0.22 -7.14
C SER A 281 7.79 -1.16 -6.52
N SER A 282 7.45 -2.22 -7.25
CA SER A 282 7.36 -3.55 -6.66
C SER A 282 8.07 -4.61 -7.50
N LEU A 283 8.75 -5.54 -6.83
CA LEU A 283 9.28 -6.77 -7.43
C LEU A 283 8.14 -7.79 -7.59
N ASN A 284 8.07 -8.44 -8.74
CA ASN A 284 7.10 -9.50 -8.98
C ASN A 284 7.61 -10.84 -8.43
N ILE A 285 7.15 -11.20 -7.25
CA ILE A 285 7.56 -12.44 -6.58
C ILE A 285 7.06 -13.70 -7.32
N ALA A 286 5.97 -13.61 -8.06
CA ALA A 286 5.54 -14.73 -8.89
C ALA A 286 6.61 -15.14 -9.94
N ARG A 287 7.53 -14.24 -10.25
CA ARG A 287 8.67 -14.49 -11.14
C ARG A 287 10.04 -14.58 -10.41
N TYR A 288 10.02 -14.83 -9.09
CA TYR A 288 11.23 -14.84 -8.26
C TYR A 288 12.33 -15.75 -8.82
N ASP A 289 11.98 -16.94 -9.28
CA ASP A 289 12.98 -17.89 -9.81
C ASP A 289 13.68 -17.42 -11.09
N GLU A 290 13.05 -16.50 -11.85
CA GLU A 290 13.63 -15.92 -13.06
C GLU A 290 14.69 -14.86 -12.71
N TRP A 291 14.45 -14.06 -11.66
CA TRP A 291 15.30 -12.89 -11.37
C TRP A 291 16.17 -13.00 -10.12
N LYS A 292 15.98 -14.00 -9.25
CA LYS A 292 16.69 -14.12 -7.96
C LYS A 292 18.23 -14.11 -8.04
N ASN A 293 18.81 -14.45 -9.19
CA ASN A 293 20.26 -14.48 -9.42
C ASN A 293 20.73 -13.33 -10.34
N THR A 294 19.92 -12.31 -10.53
CA THR A 294 20.23 -11.11 -11.33
C THR A 294 20.52 -9.92 -10.43
N ASN A 295 20.90 -8.79 -11.00
CA ASN A 295 21.08 -7.53 -10.27
C ASN A 295 19.78 -6.74 -10.09
N LEU A 296 18.61 -7.35 -10.31
CA LEU A 296 17.33 -6.65 -10.31
C LEU A 296 17.10 -5.81 -9.05
N ILE A 297 17.34 -6.35 -7.85
CA ILE A 297 17.09 -5.64 -6.60
C ILE A 297 17.99 -4.42 -6.47
N HIS A 298 19.28 -4.57 -6.80
CA HIS A 298 20.25 -3.49 -6.82
C HIS A 298 19.80 -2.38 -7.76
N ASP A 299 19.51 -2.71 -9.00
CA ASP A 299 19.17 -1.75 -10.04
C ASP A 299 17.77 -1.12 -9.80
N ALA A 300 16.85 -1.83 -9.14
CA ALA A 300 15.55 -1.28 -8.73
C ALA A 300 15.69 -0.17 -7.67
N ILE A 301 16.66 -0.25 -6.76
CA ILE A 301 16.97 0.82 -5.81
C ILE A 301 17.53 2.04 -6.55
N TRP A 302 18.44 1.84 -7.50
CA TRP A 302 18.93 2.91 -8.37
C TRP A 302 17.81 3.55 -9.18
N PHE A 303 16.95 2.74 -9.77
CA PHE A 303 15.77 3.21 -10.48
C PHE A 303 14.89 4.12 -9.60
N LEU A 304 14.57 3.67 -8.38
CA LEU A 304 13.75 4.46 -7.46
C LEU A 304 14.43 5.76 -7.00
N ASP A 305 15.74 5.76 -6.78
CA ASP A 305 16.48 6.99 -6.45
C ASP A 305 16.43 8.00 -7.61
N GLY A 306 16.50 7.52 -8.87
CA GLY A 306 16.32 8.35 -10.06
C GLY A 306 14.89 8.88 -10.25
N VAL A 307 13.87 8.09 -9.89
CA VAL A 307 12.47 8.58 -9.86
C VAL A 307 12.28 9.65 -8.79
N LEU A 308 12.92 9.50 -7.64
CA LEU A 308 12.90 10.52 -6.59
C LEU A 308 13.61 11.80 -7.03
N GLU A 309 14.71 11.67 -7.76
CA GLU A 309 15.40 12.82 -8.35
C GLU A 309 14.52 13.56 -9.38
N GLU A 310 13.77 12.83 -10.21
CA GLU A 310 12.77 13.41 -11.11
C GLU A 310 11.73 14.24 -10.34
N PHE A 311 11.26 13.72 -9.19
CA PHE A 311 10.35 14.47 -8.32
C PHE A 311 10.99 15.74 -7.78
N ILE A 312 12.20 15.65 -7.22
CA ILE A 312 12.93 16.80 -6.65
C ILE A 312 13.09 17.90 -7.70
N GLN A 313 13.64 17.57 -8.87
CA GLN A 313 13.90 18.53 -9.95
C GLN A 313 12.63 19.20 -10.46
N ARG A 314 11.54 18.45 -10.57
CA ARG A 314 10.25 18.99 -11.06
C ARG A 314 9.49 19.81 -10.03
N SER A 315 9.74 19.59 -8.74
CA SER A 315 8.99 20.19 -7.63
C SER A 315 9.76 21.34 -6.95
N LYS A 316 11.07 21.41 -7.11
CA LYS A 316 11.92 22.42 -6.50
C LYS A 316 11.47 23.82 -6.92
N GLY A 317 11.31 24.71 -5.95
CA GLY A 317 10.85 26.09 -6.14
C GLY A 317 9.34 26.27 -6.39
N LYS A 318 8.55 25.20 -6.49
CA LYS A 318 7.10 25.29 -6.66
C LYS A 318 6.40 25.52 -5.32
N VAL A 319 5.38 26.38 -5.32
CA VAL A 319 4.53 26.64 -4.16
C VAL A 319 3.84 25.33 -3.72
N GLY A 320 3.81 25.06 -2.42
CA GLY A 320 3.19 23.88 -1.82
C GLY A 320 4.06 22.62 -1.82
N PHE A 321 5.28 22.65 -2.39
CA PHE A 321 6.17 21.48 -2.42
C PHE A 321 7.45 21.65 -1.58
N HIS A 322 7.63 22.80 -0.92
CA HIS A 322 8.87 23.10 -0.18
C HIS A 322 9.20 22.07 0.91
N ASN A 323 8.19 21.66 1.70
CA ASN A 323 8.38 20.72 2.78
C ASN A 323 8.66 19.30 2.25
N SER A 324 7.95 18.89 1.20
CA SER A 324 8.13 17.60 0.55
C SER A 324 9.49 17.49 -0.14
N VAL A 325 9.92 18.53 -0.87
CA VAL A 325 11.25 18.58 -1.50
C VAL A 325 12.35 18.55 -0.43
N ARG A 326 12.19 19.33 0.66
CA ARG A 326 13.16 19.34 1.77
C ARG A 326 13.34 17.96 2.39
N SER A 327 12.25 17.23 2.62
CA SER A 327 12.31 15.85 3.12
C SER A 327 12.96 14.90 2.12
N ALA A 328 12.61 15.04 0.83
CA ALA A 328 13.19 14.25 -0.24
C ALA A 328 14.72 14.47 -0.36
N GLU A 329 15.17 15.70 -0.35
CA GLU A 329 16.61 16.04 -0.42
C GLU A 329 17.39 15.55 0.80
N LYS A 330 16.82 15.67 2.02
CA LYS A 330 17.51 15.31 3.26
C LYS A 330 17.56 13.80 3.53
N GLY A 331 16.54 13.06 3.11
CA GLY A 331 16.38 11.67 3.51
C GLY A 331 16.39 10.66 2.37
N ARG A 332 16.02 11.06 1.17
CA ARG A 332 15.91 10.20 -0.04
C ARG A 332 15.25 8.86 0.23
N ALA A 333 14.13 8.86 0.97
CA ALA A 333 13.42 7.64 1.34
C ALA A 333 12.78 6.95 0.12
N LEU A 334 12.98 5.64 0.02
CA LEU A 334 12.45 4.77 -1.03
C LEU A 334 11.53 3.71 -0.43
N GLY A 335 10.69 3.12 -1.26
CA GLY A 335 9.77 2.05 -0.90
C GLY A 335 9.74 0.94 -1.95
N LEU A 336 10.82 0.17 -2.08
CA LEU A 336 10.79 -1.05 -2.88
C LEU A 336 9.92 -2.09 -2.19
N GLY A 337 8.80 -2.42 -2.83
CA GLY A 337 7.85 -3.41 -2.35
C GLY A 337 7.87 -4.70 -3.16
N VAL A 338 6.83 -5.49 -2.95
CA VAL A 338 6.61 -6.75 -3.69
C VAL A 338 5.14 -6.89 -4.05
N LEU A 339 4.86 -7.69 -5.09
CA LEU A 339 3.53 -8.19 -5.42
C LEU A 339 3.62 -9.66 -5.87
N GLY A 340 2.48 -10.33 -5.97
CA GLY A 340 2.44 -11.71 -6.43
C GLY A 340 2.80 -12.77 -5.39
N TRP A 341 2.79 -12.44 -4.10
CA TRP A 341 3.19 -13.36 -3.03
C TRP A 341 2.35 -14.65 -2.98
N HIS A 342 1.01 -14.53 -2.95
CA HIS A 342 0.15 -15.71 -2.92
C HIS A 342 0.24 -16.51 -4.23
N THR A 343 0.33 -15.82 -5.38
CA THR A 343 0.56 -16.48 -6.68
C THR A 343 1.85 -17.30 -6.67
N TYR A 344 2.94 -16.75 -6.11
CA TYR A 344 4.20 -17.49 -5.96
C TYR A 344 4.04 -18.78 -5.14
N LEU A 345 3.40 -18.68 -3.98
CA LEU A 345 3.15 -19.85 -3.14
C LEU A 345 2.30 -20.90 -3.87
N GLN A 346 1.24 -20.47 -4.56
CA GLN A 346 0.37 -21.35 -5.34
C GLN A 346 1.12 -22.04 -6.49
N GLU A 347 1.99 -21.33 -7.18
CA GLU A 347 2.82 -21.91 -8.26
C GLU A 347 3.84 -22.92 -7.74
N LYS A 348 4.31 -22.76 -6.49
CA LYS A 348 5.12 -23.76 -5.78
C LYS A 348 4.29 -24.89 -5.19
N GLY A 349 2.97 -24.85 -5.27
CA GLY A 349 2.07 -25.80 -4.63
C GLY A 349 2.08 -25.71 -3.10
N LEU A 350 2.41 -24.54 -2.55
CA LEU A 350 2.50 -24.29 -1.11
C LEU A 350 1.25 -23.58 -0.60
N PRO A 351 0.70 -23.98 0.56
CA PRO A 351 -0.37 -23.25 1.21
C PRO A 351 0.17 -21.92 1.73
N PHE A 352 -0.72 -20.94 1.88
CA PHE A 352 -0.36 -19.66 2.51
C PHE A 352 0.03 -19.84 3.99
N GLU A 353 -0.51 -20.84 4.64
CA GLU A 353 -0.32 -21.17 6.05
C GLU A 353 0.87 -22.12 6.26
N GLY A 354 1.50 -22.04 7.42
CA GLY A 354 2.48 -23.03 7.85
C GLY A 354 3.95 -22.65 7.61
N LEU A 355 4.83 -23.59 7.99
CA LEU A 355 6.28 -23.34 8.06
C LEU A 355 6.95 -23.13 6.71
N LEU A 356 6.47 -23.75 5.64
CA LEU A 356 7.05 -23.61 4.30
C LEU A 356 6.89 -22.18 3.79
N ALA A 357 5.70 -21.58 3.93
CA ALA A 357 5.48 -20.19 3.56
C ALA A 357 6.29 -19.22 4.43
N GLN A 358 6.47 -19.53 5.72
CA GLN A 358 7.34 -18.75 6.61
C GLN A 358 8.81 -18.86 6.21
N TYR A 359 9.28 -20.03 5.78
CA TYR A 359 10.63 -20.25 5.27
C TYR A 359 10.88 -19.41 4.00
N GLU A 360 9.99 -19.49 3.02
CA GLU A 360 10.09 -18.70 1.79
C GLU A 360 10.02 -17.19 2.09
N THR A 361 9.22 -16.77 3.09
CA THR A 361 9.22 -15.38 3.55
C THR A 361 10.61 -14.94 4.03
N ARG A 362 11.25 -15.70 4.90
CA ARG A 362 12.61 -15.36 5.39
C ARG A 362 13.62 -15.32 4.26
N LYS A 363 13.64 -16.33 3.42
CA LYS A 363 14.58 -16.48 2.30
C LYS A 363 14.50 -15.27 1.35
N ILE A 364 13.32 -14.96 0.85
CA ILE A 364 13.14 -13.91 -0.17
C ILE A 364 13.36 -12.52 0.43
N PHE A 365 12.77 -12.23 1.58
CA PHE A 365 12.86 -10.90 2.17
C PHE A 365 14.24 -10.60 2.80
N SER A 366 15.00 -11.62 3.22
CA SER A 366 16.40 -11.42 3.62
C SER A 366 17.28 -11.04 2.42
N GLN A 367 17.09 -11.67 1.26
CA GLN A 367 17.78 -11.29 0.03
C GLN A 367 17.45 -9.86 -0.36
N ILE A 368 16.16 -9.50 -0.42
CA ILE A 368 15.73 -8.14 -0.77
C ILE A 368 16.36 -7.11 0.18
N LYS A 369 16.42 -7.41 1.49
CA LYS A 369 17.06 -6.54 2.46
C LYS A 369 18.54 -6.34 2.17
N ILE A 370 19.30 -7.42 2.06
CA ILE A 370 20.76 -7.36 1.89
C ILE A 370 21.13 -6.64 0.60
N GLU A 371 20.49 -6.99 -0.51
CA GLU A 371 20.84 -6.42 -1.81
C GLU A 371 20.39 -4.95 -1.94
N SER A 372 19.24 -4.58 -1.38
CA SER A 372 18.79 -3.17 -1.37
C SER A 372 19.71 -2.28 -0.51
N GLU A 373 20.20 -2.78 0.62
CA GLU A 373 21.16 -2.04 1.46
C GLU A 373 22.50 -1.86 0.74
N ARG A 374 23.02 -2.89 0.09
CA ARG A 374 24.24 -2.78 -0.75
C ARG A 374 24.06 -1.76 -1.88
N ALA A 375 22.90 -1.75 -2.51
CA ALA A 375 22.61 -0.79 -3.58
C ALA A 375 22.60 0.66 -3.07
N SER A 376 22.04 0.91 -1.90
CA SER A 376 22.06 2.26 -1.30
C SER A 376 23.46 2.68 -0.84
N MET A 377 24.30 1.74 -0.41
CA MET A 377 25.72 2.02 -0.12
C MET A 377 26.46 2.42 -1.40
N ALA A 378 26.29 1.69 -2.50
CA ALA A 378 26.89 2.03 -3.80
C ALA A 378 26.42 3.41 -4.31
N LEU A 379 25.12 3.74 -4.13
CA LEU A 379 24.61 5.08 -4.43
C LEU A 379 25.24 6.16 -3.55
N ALA A 380 25.54 5.87 -2.28
CA ALA A 380 26.20 6.82 -1.38
C ALA A 380 27.67 7.05 -1.78
N GLU A 381 28.37 6.01 -2.22
CA GLU A 381 29.73 6.11 -2.75
C GLU A 381 29.79 7.00 -4.00
N GLU A 382 28.79 6.89 -4.88
CA GLU A 382 28.76 7.63 -6.14
C GLU A 382 28.21 9.06 -6.00
N PHE A 383 27.09 9.23 -5.30
CA PHE A 383 26.35 10.52 -5.24
C PHE A 383 26.41 11.20 -3.86
N GLY A 384 27.11 10.60 -2.89
CA GLY A 384 27.21 11.11 -1.52
C GLY A 384 26.02 10.78 -0.63
N GLU A 385 26.20 10.96 0.67
CA GLU A 385 25.19 10.79 1.70
C GLU A 385 24.35 12.06 1.86
N PRO A 386 23.01 12.01 1.77
CA PRO A 386 22.17 13.17 2.09
C PRO A 386 22.20 13.45 3.61
N LEU A 387 21.74 14.65 4.00
CA LEU A 387 21.91 15.18 5.37
C LEU A 387 21.49 14.18 6.47
N TRP A 388 20.37 13.51 6.33
CA TRP A 388 19.90 12.54 7.34
C TRP A 388 20.65 11.20 7.32
N CYS A 389 21.42 10.95 6.27
CA CYS A 389 22.22 9.73 6.14
C CYS A 389 23.70 9.92 6.48
N VAL A 390 24.17 11.16 6.70
CA VAL A 390 25.59 11.45 6.95
C VAL A 390 26.19 10.54 8.01
N GLY A 391 27.26 9.82 7.67
CA GLY A 391 27.98 8.88 8.51
C GLY A 391 27.23 7.55 8.75
N THR A 392 26.32 7.17 7.88
CA THR A 392 25.65 5.85 7.87
C THR A 392 26.14 4.94 6.76
N GLY A 393 26.87 5.45 5.78
CA GLY A 393 27.26 4.75 4.56
C GLY A 393 26.10 4.54 3.56
N MET A 394 24.96 5.17 3.79
CA MET A 394 23.75 4.97 2.99
C MET A 394 23.34 6.26 2.28
N ARG A 395 22.80 6.14 1.05
CA ARG A 395 22.16 7.27 0.38
C ARG A 395 20.70 7.47 0.80
N ASN A 396 20.03 6.44 1.25
CA ASN A 396 18.59 6.45 1.51
C ASN A 396 18.31 6.11 2.97
N THR A 397 17.48 6.88 3.65
CA THR A 397 17.10 6.60 5.05
C THR A 397 16.27 5.33 5.16
N HIS A 398 15.43 5.06 4.17
CA HIS A 398 14.57 3.88 4.07
C HIS A 398 14.59 3.34 2.63
N LEU A 399 14.39 2.04 2.48
CA LEU A 399 14.51 1.36 1.19
C LEU A 399 13.28 0.53 0.83
N ARG A 400 12.51 0.05 1.81
CA ARG A 400 11.50 -0.98 1.61
C ARG A 400 10.17 -0.63 2.26
N ALA A 401 9.09 -0.71 1.45
CA ALA A 401 7.70 -0.59 1.89
C ALA A 401 6.81 -1.47 1.00
N ILE A 402 5.76 -2.06 1.54
CA ILE A 402 4.89 -2.92 0.74
C ILE A 402 3.51 -2.28 0.63
N ALA A 403 3.23 -1.75 -0.57
CA ALA A 403 1.97 -1.15 -0.96
C ALA A 403 0.90 -2.21 -1.31
N PRO A 404 -0.39 -1.84 -1.38
CA PRO A 404 -1.47 -2.76 -1.71
C PRO A 404 -1.39 -3.31 -3.15
N THR A 405 -0.90 -2.55 -4.11
CA THR A 405 -0.64 -2.89 -5.53
C THR A 405 -1.81 -3.51 -6.31
N VAL A 406 -3.05 -3.09 -6.02
CA VAL A 406 -4.26 -3.68 -6.64
C VAL A 406 -4.26 -3.52 -8.18
N SER A 407 -4.00 -2.32 -8.70
CA SER A 407 -3.90 -2.09 -10.15
C SER A 407 -2.60 -2.61 -10.75
N ASN A 408 -1.48 -2.46 -10.02
CA ASN A 408 -0.17 -2.90 -10.53
C ASN A 408 -0.10 -4.42 -10.72
N SER A 409 -0.77 -5.20 -9.86
CA SER A 409 -0.85 -6.65 -10.01
C SER A 409 -1.55 -7.09 -11.30
N LYS A 410 -2.52 -6.28 -11.79
CA LYS A 410 -3.18 -6.49 -13.09
C LYS A 410 -2.22 -6.24 -14.25
N LEU A 411 -1.39 -5.20 -14.13
CA LEU A 411 -0.34 -4.85 -15.10
C LEU A 411 0.89 -5.77 -15.05
N SER A 412 0.95 -6.69 -14.11
CA SER A 412 2.10 -7.57 -13.86
C SER A 412 1.79 -9.05 -14.09
N GLY A 413 0.87 -9.34 -15.02
CA GLY A 413 0.48 -10.71 -15.36
C GLY A 413 -0.72 -11.23 -14.56
N ASN A 414 -1.54 -10.34 -14.00
CA ASN A 414 -2.72 -10.67 -13.21
C ASN A 414 -2.38 -11.58 -12.01
N VAL A 415 -1.33 -11.23 -11.28
CA VAL A 415 -0.90 -11.92 -10.05
C VAL A 415 -1.67 -11.41 -8.81
N SER A 416 -1.47 -12.04 -7.66
CA SER A 416 -2.05 -11.56 -6.39
C SER A 416 -1.48 -10.20 -5.99
N PRO A 417 -2.28 -9.29 -5.41
CA PRO A 417 -1.81 -7.96 -5.01
C PRO A 417 -0.90 -8.05 -3.77
N GLY A 418 0.20 -7.32 -3.80
CA GLY A 418 1.14 -7.21 -2.68
C GLY A 418 1.51 -8.55 -2.08
N ILE A 419 1.35 -8.64 -0.77
CA ILE A 419 1.57 -9.86 0.02
C ILE A 419 0.25 -10.56 0.39
N GLU A 420 -0.87 -10.10 -0.15
CA GLU A 420 -2.19 -10.58 0.24
C GLU A 420 -2.55 -11.92 -0.42
N PRO A 421 -3.32 -12.76 0.29
CA PRO A 421 -4.02 -13.87 -0.34
C PRO A 421 -5.02 -13.38 -1.39
N TRP A 422 -5.28 -14.19 -2.40
CA TRP A 422 -6.42 -13.98 -3.29
C TRP A 422 -7.72 -13.88 -2.48
N ALA A 423 -8.47 -12.80 -2.69
CA ALA A 423 -9.78 -12.62 -2.04
C ALA A 423 -10.78 -13.71 -2.44
N ALA A 424 -10.72 -14.15 -3.70
CA ALA A 424 -11.52 -15.21 -4.28
C ALA A 424 -10.77 -15.81 -5.49
N ASN A 425 -11.00 -17.09 -5.82
CA ASN A 425 -10.39 -17.72 -7.01
C ASN A 425 -11.11 -17.35 -8.32
N VAL A 426 -12.32 -16.85 -8.23
CA VAL A 426 -13.06 -16.18 -9.30
C VAL A 426 -13.97 -15.12 -8.71
N PHE A 427 -14.03 -13.97 -9.35
CA PHE A 427 -14.91 -12.88 -8.93
C PHE A 427 -15.24 -11.98 -10.12
N THR A 428 -16.36 -11.27 -10.01
CA THR A 428 -16.76 -10.25 -10.94
C THR A 428 -16.14 -8.93 -10.50
N GLU A 429 -15.41 -8.27 -11.40
CA GLU A 429 -14.85 -6.95 -11.17
C GLU A 429 -15.60 -5.94 -12.01
N GLN A 430 -16.18 -4.94 -11.37
CA GLN A 430 -16.76 -3.79 -12.04
C GLN A 430 -15.71 -2.68 -12.13
N SER A 431 -15.55 -2.10 -13.30
CA SER A 431 -14.71 -0.92 -13.52
C SER A 431 -15.48 0.11 -14.33
N ALA A 432 -15.01 1.35 -14.36
CA ALA A 432 -15.54 2.38 -15.26
C ALA A 432 -15.56 1.97 -16.75
N LYS A 433 -14.93 0.84 -17.09
CA LYS A 433 -14.75 0.29 -18.45
C LYS A 433 -15.50 -1.03 -18.69
N GLY A 434 -16.34 -1.44 -17.75
CA GLY A 434 -17.18 -2.63 -17.85
C GLY A 434 -16.91 -3.67 -16.75
N THR A 435 -17.72 -4.70 -16.78
CA THR A 435 -17.68 -5.82 -15.85
C THR A 435 -16.84 -6.96 -16.43
N PHE A 436 -15.94 -7.53 -15.61
CA PHE A 436 -15.09 -8.67 -16.02
C PHE A 436 -15.20 -9.79 -15.01
N ILE A 437 -15.07 -11.01 -15.48
CA ILE A 437 -14.84 -12.17 -14.63
C ILE A 437 -13.31 -12.38 -14.52
N ARG A 438 -12.74 -12.16 -13.33
CA ARG A 438 -11.35 -12.50 -13.05
C ARG A 438 -11.27 -13.91 -12.50
N LYS A 439 -10.43 -14.74 -13.13
CA LYS A 439 -10.10 -16.10 -12.69
C LYS A 439 -8.66 -16.12 -12.19
N ASN A 440 -8.40 -16.81 -11.08
CA ASN A 440 -7.04 -17.02 -10.57
C ASN A 440 -6.20 -17.79 -11.61
N PRO A 441 -5.12 -17.19 -12.16
CA PRO A 441 -4.38 -17.80 -13.29
C PRO A 441 -3.73 -19.13 -12.91
N THR A 442 -3.25 -19.26 -11.68
CA THR A 442 -2.62 -20.50 -11.20
C THR A 442 -3.63 -21.63 -11.09
N LEU A 443 -4.84 -21.34 -10.61
CA LEU A 443 -5.92 -22.31 -10.60
C LEU A 443 -6.36 -22.71 -12.02
N VAL A 444 -6.41 -21.74 -12.96
CA VAL A 444 -6.69 -22.05 -14.38
C VAL A 444 -5.67 -23.04 -14.93
N LYS A 445 -4.37 -22.84 -14.66
CA LYS A 445 -3.29 -23.78 -15.07
C LYS A 445 -3.53 -25.18 -14.48
N LEU A 446 -3.83 -25.26 -13.18
CA LEU A 446 -4.10 -26.54 -12.50
C LEU A 446 -5.32 -27.27 -13.11
N LEU A 447 -6.44 -26.59 -13.25
CA LEU A 447 -7.67 -27.18 -13.81
C LEU A 447 -7.47 -27.65 -15.26
N ARG A 448 -6.70 -26.91 -16.07
CA ARG A 448 -6.32 -27.32 -17.44
C ARG A 448 -5.46 -28.59 -17.42
N LYS A 449 -4.45 -28.64 -16.56
CA LYS A 449 -3.57 -29.81 -16.41
C LYS A 449 -4.36 -31.09 -16.11
N HIS A 450 -5.40 -30.97 -15.30
CA HIS A 450 -6.27 -32.10 -14.92
C HIS A 450 -7.51 -32.27 -15.82
N LYS A 451 -7.61 -31.49 -16.92
CA LYS A 451 -8.72 -31.55 -17.91
C LYS A 451 -10.12 -31.28 -17.32
N ILE A 452 -10.16 -30.49 -16.24
CA ILE A 452 -11.41 -30.08 -15.54
C ILE A 452 -11.66 -28.57 -15.59
N ASN A 453 -11.04 -27.84 -16.52
CA ASN A 453 -11.23 -26.40 -16.70
C ASN A 453 -12.48 -26.13 -17.54
N THR A 454 -13.66 -26.27 -16.93
CA THR A 454 -14.97 -26.05 -17.60
C THR A 454 -15.71 -24.85 -17.00
N GLU A 455 -16.65 -24.27 -17.74
CA GLU A 455 -17.46 -23.15 -17.23
C GLU A 455 -18.34 -23.57 -16.05
N GLU A 456 -18.78 -24.84 -15.97
CA GLU A 456 -19.55 -25.38 -14.83
C GLU A 456 -18.71 -25.33 -13.53
N ILE A 457 -17.44 -25.69 -13.61
CA ILE A 457 -16.52 -25.62 -12.46
C ILE A 457 -16.37 -24.15 -12.00
N TRP A 458 -16.19 -23.23 -12.95
CA TRP A 458 -16.06 -21.81 -12.60
C TRP A 458 -17.36 -21.21 -12.06
N ALA A 459 -18.51 -21.59 -12.62
CA ALA A 459 -19.81 -21.17 -12.11
C ALA A 459 -20.02 -21.68 -10.65
N LYS A 460 -19.60 -22.93 -10.36
CA LYS A 460 -19.65 -23.45 -8.99
C LYS A 460 -18.74 -22.69 -8.06
N ILE A 461 -17.48 -22.42 -8.44
CA ILE A 461 -16.54 -21.64 -7.62
C ILE A 461 -17.12 -20.25 -7.34
N LEU A 462 -17.69 -19.58 -8.36
CA LEU A 462 -18.32 -18.27 -8.21
C LEU A 462 -19.51 -18.31 -7.24
N LYS A 463 -20.38 -19.31 -7.37
CA LYS A 463 -21.51 -19.53 -6.47
C LYS A 463 -21.08 -19.76 -5.02
N ASP A 464 -19.94 -20.42 -4.83
CA ASP A 464 -19.34 -20.68 -3.51
C ASP A 464 -18.47 -19.49 -3.02
N GLY A 465 -18.70 -18.26 -3.53
CA GLY A 465 -17.97 -17.04 -3.13
C GLY A 465 -16.48 -17.04 -3.52
N GLY A 466 -16.13 -17.75 -4.57
CA GLY A 466 -14.74 -17.90 -5.03
C GLY A 466 -13.94 -18.99 -4.32
N SER A 467 -14.57 -19.75 -3.43
CA SER A 467 -13.96 -20.88 -2.70
C SER A 467 -13.86 -22.14 -3.57
N VAL A 468 -12.79 -22.90 -3.39
CA VAL A 468 -12.63 -24.23 -4.00
C VAL A 468 -12.95 -25.37 -3.03
N GLN A 469 -13.31 -25.08 -1.78
CA GLN A 469 -13.49 -26.09 -0.74
C GLN A 469 -14.63 -27.07 -1.07
N GLY A 470 -15.69 -26.60 -1.74
CA GLY A 470 -16.82 -27.41 -2.21
C GLY A 470 -16.56 -28.28 -3.44
N LEU A 471 -15.39 -28.15 -4.11
CA LEU A 471 -15.07 -28.87 -5.34
C LEU A 471 -14.62 -30.31 -5.05
N LYS A 472 -15.44 -31.30 -5.43
CA LYS A 472 -15.08 -32.74 -5.31
C LYS A 472 -13.89 -33.08 -6.21
N GLN A 473 -13.80 -32.47 -7.38
CA GLN A 473 -12.76 -32.70 -8.39
C GLN A 473 -11.34 -32.39 -7.92
N LEU A 474 -11.18 -31.55 -6.89
CA LEU A 474 -9.86 -31.23 -6.31
C LEU A 474 -9.50 -32.13 -5.10
N LYS A 475 -10.36 -33.08 -4.71
CA LYS A 475 -10.18 -33.86 -3.48
C LYS A 475 -8.87 -34.64 -3.46
N ASP A 476 -8.53 -35.27 -4.59
CA ASP A 476 -7.39 -36.19 -4.69
C ASP A 476 -6.18 -35.55 -5.41
N ILE A 477 -6.24 -34.24 -5.69
CA ILE A 477 -5.13 -33.52 -6.29
C ILE A 477 -4.19 -33.04 -5.18
N MET A 478 -2.98 -33.61 -5.19
CA MET A 478 -1.91 -33.23 -4.27
C MET A 478 -0.86 -32.39 -4.99
N LEU A 479 -0.30 -31.43 -4.28
CA LEU A 479 0.68 -30.43 -4.74
C LEU A 479 1.90 -30.40 -3.81
N GLY A 480 2.78 -29.46 -4.04
CA GLY A 480 3.98 -29.26 -3.23
C GLY A 480 5.16 -30.14 -3.67
N PRO A 481 6.32 -29.94 -3.03
CA PRO A 481 7.56 -30.63 -3.42
C PRO A 481 7.49 -32.15 -3.34
N TYR A 482 6.65 -32.67 -2.45
CA TYR A 482 6.50 -34.10 -2.19
C TYR A 482 5.14 -34.66 -2.62
N ASN A 483 4.30 -33.87 -3.31
CA ASN A 483 2.93 -34.24 -3.68
C ASN A 483 2.06 -34.71 -2.49
N ASP A 484 2.20 -34.04 -1.36
CA ASP A 484 1.55 -34.38 -0.08
C ASP A 484 0.61 -33.26 0.43
N ILE A 485 0.51 -32.15 -0.29
CA ILE A 485 -0.30 -30.99 0.07
C ILE A 485 -1.59 -30.97 -0.75
N PRO A 486 -2.77 -31.04 -0.12
CA PRO A 486 -4.04 -30.99 -0.85
C PRO A 486 -4.17 -29.65 -1.63
N ALA A 487 -4.58 -29.73 -2.90
CA ALA A 487 -4.78 -28.53 -3.73
C ALA A 487 -5.75 -27.53 -3.08
N LYS A 488 -6.75 -28.00 -2.34
CA LYS A 488 -7.70 -27.13 -1.62
C LYS A 488 -7.03 -26.24 -0.57
N GLU A 489 -5.98 -26.72 0.10
CA GLU A 489 -5.21 -25.91 1.06
C GLU A 489 -4.41 -24.82 0.37
N VAL A 490 -3.87 -25.10 -0.82
CA VAL A 490 -3.08 -24.15 -1.63
C VAL A 490 -3.95 -23.03 -2.20
N PHE A 491 -5.21 -23.34 -2.54
CA PHE A 491 -6.13 -22.38 -3.15
C PHE A 491 -7.18 -21.81 -2.18
N LYS A 492 -6.90 -21.85 -0.86
CA LYS A 492 -7.71 -21.11 0.12
C LYS A 492 -7.78 -19.63 -0.24
N THR A 493 -8.96 -19.05 -0.09
CA THR A 493 -9.18 -17.60 -0.22
C THR A 493 -8.78 -16.86 1.05
N PHE A 494 -8.66 -15.55 0.99
CA PHE A 494 -8.23 -14.72 2.11
C PHE A 494 -9.05 -14.96 3.38
N LYS A 495 -10.37 -15.15 3.25
CA LYS A 495 -11.28 -15.39 4.38
C LYS A 495 -11.13 -16.78 4.99
N GLU A 496 -10.64 -17.75 4.23
CA GLU A 496 -10.44 -19.12 4.66
C GLU A 496 -9.09 -19.32 5.36
N ILE A 497 -8.15 -18.39 5.19
CA ILE A 497 -6.84 -18.42 5.82
C ILE A 497 -6.94 -17.98 7.27
N ASN A 498 -6.28 -18.71 8.16
CA ASN A 498 -6.16 -18.35 9.57
C ASN A 498 -5.40 -17.01 9.71
N GLN A 499 -6.07 -15.99 10.23
CA GLN A 499 -5.50 -14.65 10.35
C GLN A 499 -4.30 -14.57 11.30
N LEU A 500 -4.12 -15.50 12.24
CA LEU A 500 -2.88 -15.59 13.03
C LEU A 500 -1.69 -16.05 12.19
N GLU A 501 -1.90 -16.91 11.20
CA GLU A 501 -0.82 -17.31 10.28
C GLU A 501 -0.43 -16.15 9.36
N LEU A 502 -1.40 -15.34 8.92
CA LEU A 502 -1.12 -14.08 8.21
C LEU A 502 -0.24 -13.15 9.07
N ILE A 503 -0.62 -12.97 10.35
CA ILE A 503 0.14 -12.16 11.32
C ILE A 503 1.53 -12.76 11.61
N ASN A 504 1.66 -14.09 11.67
CA ASN A 504 2.95 -14.76 11.82
C ASN A 504 3.92 -14.42 10.67
N GLN A 505 3.46 -14.57 9.43
CA GLN A 505 4.26 -14.21 8.26
C GLN A 505 4.56 -12.71 8.21
N ALA A 506 3.57 -11.87 8.52
CA ALA A 506 3.75 -10.42 8.54
C ALA A 506 4.79 -9.98 9.58
N GLY A 507 4.79 -10.58 10.77
CA GLY A 507 5.79 -10.32 11.81
C GLY A 507 7.21 -10.74 11.39
N ILE A 508 7.34 -11.87 10.71
CA ILE A 508 8.63 -12.31 10.12
C ILE A 508 9.09 -11.30 9.06
N ARG A 509 8.19 -10.92 8.15
CA ARG A 509 8.48 -10.01 7.04
C ARG A 509 8.86 -8.62 7.52
N GLN A 510 8.20 -8.11 8.58
CA GLN A 510 8.47 -6.79 9.14
C GLN A 510 9.93 -6.61 9.60
N GLN A 511 10.63 -7.68 9.94
CA GLN A 511 12.06 -7.62 10.31
C GLN A 511 12.97 -7.24 9.13
N TYR A 512 12.48 -7.40 7.91
CA TYR A 512 13.20 -7.09 6.67
C TYR A 512 12.69 -5.82 5.97
N ILE A 513 11.60 -5.23 6.45
CA ILE A 513 10.98 -4.02 5.91
C ILE A 513 11.22 -2.86 6.87
N ASP A 514 11.97 -1.86 6.42
CA ASP A 514 12.34 -0.69 7.25
C ASP A 514 11.19 0.31 7.41
N GLN A 515 10.33 0.47 6.44
CA GLN A 515 9.04 1.14 6.59
C GLN A 515 7.97 0.15 7.08
N SER A 516 6.81 0.07 6.44
CA SER A 516 5.73 -0.82 6.84
C SER A 516 5.09 -1.58 5.67
N VAL A 517 4.00 -2.24 5.95
CA VAL A 517 3.24 -3.08 5.03
C VAL A 517 1.78 -2.69 5.11
N SER A 518 1.12 -2.48 3.99
CA SER A 518 -0.34 -2.33 3.92
C SER A 518 -1.01 -3.69 4.19
N LEU A 519 -1.10 -4.04 5.47
CA LEU A 519 -1.57 -5.35 5.90
C LEU A 519 -3.08 -5.34 6.16
N ASN A 520 -3.86 -5.91 5.24
CA ASN A 520 -5.28 -6.17 5.45
C ASN A 520 -5.50 -7.39 6.34
N LEU A 521 -6.63 -7.38 7.06
CA LEU A 521 -7.14 -8.53 7.79
C LEU A 521 -8.50 -8.92 7.21
N ALA A 522 -8.83 -10.22 7.19
CA ALA A 522 -10.12 -10.70 6.73
C ALA A 522 -10.80 -11.54 7.81
N PHE A 523 -12.05 -11.21 8.10
CA PHE A 523 -12.84 -11.94 9.09
C PHE A 523 -14.21 -12.30 8.53
N PRO A 524 -14.70 -13.51 8.75
CA PRO A 524 -16.09 -13.87 8.46
C PRO A 524 -17.02 -13.08 9.40
N ASN A 525 -18.27 -12.87 8.99
CA ASN A 525 -19.27 -12.14 9.79
C ASN A 525 -19.44 -12.70 11.21
N VAL A 526 -19.32 -14.01 11.34
CA VAL A 526 -19.44 -14.75 12.61
C VAL A 526 -18.21 -14.61 13.52
N ALA A 527 -17.16 -13.91 13.08
CA ALA A 527 -15.96 -13.72 13.90
C ALA A 527 -16.30 -13.01 15.21
N THR A 528 -15.88 -13.63 16.31
CA THR A 528 -16.15 -13.09 17.64
C THR A 528 -15.26 -11.89 17.96
N PRO A 529 -15.72 -10.94 18.79
CA PRO A 529 -14.87 -9.82 19.25
C PRO A 529 -13.58 -10.31 19.92
N LYS A 530 -13.62 -11.43 20.63
CA LYS A 530 -12.45 -12.05 21.28
C LYS A 530 -11.40 -12.48 20.24
N TRP A 531 -11.83 -13.09 19.12
CA TRP A 531 -10.95 -13.51 18.04
C TRP A 531 -10.33 -12.30 17.33
N ILE A 532 -11.14 -11.30 16.98
CA ILE A 532 -10.66 -10.06 16.35
C ILE A 532 -9.63 -9.38 17.24
N ASN A 533 -9.93 -9.23 18.55
CA ASN A 533 -8.98 -8.67 19.50
C ASN A 533 -7.67 -9.48 19.56
N LYS A 534 -7.75 -10.82 19.61
CA LYS A 534 -6.56 -11.68 19.63
C LYS A 534 -5.64 -11.42 18.43
N VAL A 535 -6.19 -11.37 17.22
CA VAL A 535 -5.41 -11.14 15.99
C VAL A 535 -4.74 -9.76 16.01
N HIS A 536 -5.47 -8.69 16.38
CA HIS A 536 -4.91 -7.34 16.46
C HIS A 536 -3.85 -7.21 17.57
N PHE A 537 -4.05 -7.88 18.68
CA PHE A 537 -3.11 -7.86 19.81
C PHE A 537 -1.81 -8.59 19.47
N GLU A 538 -1.92 -9.76 18.80
CA GLU A 538 -0.76 -10.50 18.30
C GLU A 538 0.01 -9.70 17.24
N ALA A 539 -0.67 -8.91 16.39
CA ALA A 539 0.00 -8.02 15.45
C ALA A 539 0.93 -7.03 16.17
N TRP A 540 0.44 -6.38 17.24
CA TRP A 540 1.27 -5.50 18.06
C TRP A 540 2.45 -6.25 18.70
N LYS A 541 2.20 -7.42 19.31
CA LYS A 541 3.25 -8.23 19.99
C LYS A 541 4.34 -8.70 19.03
N LYS A 542 4.00 -9.01 17.79
CA LYS A 542 4.95 -9.44 16.76
C LYS A 542 5.71 -8.29 16.09
N GLY A 543 5.56 -7.06 16.57
CA GLY A 543 6.31 -5.91 16.07
C GLY A 543 5.81 -5.37 14.73
N ILE A 544 4.61 -5.77 14.29
CA ILE A 544 3.97 -5.20 13.09
C ILE A 544 3.75 -3.71 13.34
N LYS A 545 4.06 -2.88 12.34
CA LYS A 545 3.99 -1.43 12.43
C LYS A 545 2.61 -0.89 12.12
N THR A 546 1.92 -1.46 11.13
CA THR A 546 0.61 -0.97 10.67
C THR A 546 -0.36 -2.10 10.34
N LEU A 547 -1.64 -1.82 10.49
CA LEU A 547 -2.74 -2.62 9.96
C LEU A 547 -3.61 -1.71 9.08
N TYR A 548 -3.91 -2.18 7.88
CA TYR A 548 -4.71 -1.47 6.89
C TYR A 548 -6.20 -1.78 7.08
N TYR A 549 -6.95 -2.15 6.07
CA TYR A 549 -8.37 -2.47 6.20
C TYR A 549 -8.64 -3.74 7.02
N THR A 550 -9.80 -3.76 7.66
CA THR A 550 -10.42 -5.00 8.15
C THR A 550 -11.57 -5.36 7.21
N ARG A 551 -11.39 -6.42 6.42
CA ARG A 551 -12.40 -6.89 5.46
C ARG A 551 -13.36 -7.85 6.18
N THR A 552 -14.59 -7.39 6.44
CA THR A 552 -15.66 -8.21 7.01
C THR A 552 -16.89 -8.17 6.12
N GLU A 553 -17.64 -9.25 6.07
CA GLU A 553 -18.98 -9.26 5.46
C GLU A 553 -19.98 -8.72 6.50
N SER A 554 -20.17 -7.43 6.61
CA SER A 554 -21.26 -6.87 7.42
C SER A 554 -22.49 -6.61 6.54
N VAL A 555 -23.67 -6.68 7.12
CA VAL A 555 -24.94 -6.39 6.45
C VAL A 555 -24.94 -4.96 5.86
N LEU A 556 -24.22 -4.03 6.49
CA LEU A 556 -23.98 -2.67 6.01
C LEU A 556 -22.98 -2.62 4.82
N ARG A 557 -22.28 -3.72 4.55
CA ARG A 557 -21.30 -3.86 3.47
C ARG A 557 -21.75 -4.75 2.34
N GLY A 558 -22.88 -5.42 2.44
CA GLY A 558 -23.47 -6.12 1.30
C GLY A 558 -23.54 -5.22 0.07
N ASP A 559 -23.98 -3.98 0.26
CA ASP A 559 -24.01 -2.95 -0.79
C ASP A 559 -22.67 -2.23 -0.99
N ILE A 560 -21.80 -2.17 0.03
CA ILE A 560 -20.50 -1.50 -0.02
C ILE A 560 -19.38 -2.48 -0.43
N ALA A 561 -19.52 -3.79 -0.21
CA ALA A 561 -18.52 -4.76 -0.67
C ALA A 561 -18.60 -5.01 -2.18
N GLU A 562 -19.76 -4.83 -2.80
CA GLU A 562 -19.85 -4.62 -4.24
C GLU A 562 -19.23 -3.29 -4.68
N GLN A 563 -19.28 -2.25 -3.83
CA GLN A 563 -18.68 -0.92 -4.03
C GLN A 563 -17.25 -0.79 -3.48
N ALA A 564 -16.79 -1.58 -2.51
CA ALA A 564 -15.45 -1.54 -1.91
C ALA A 564 -14.43 -2.46 -2.62
N MET A 565 -14.86 -3.17 -3.61
CA MET A 565 -14.09 -3.46 -4.81
C MET A 565 -14.22 -2.28 -5.80
N ASP A 566 -14.51 -1.10 -5.26
CA ASP A 566 -14.64 0.12 -6.03
C ASP A 566 -13.33 0.34 -6.79
N PRO A 567 -13.39 0.30 -8.12
CA PRO A 567 -12.25 0.69 -8.94
C PRO A 567 -11.85 2.15 -8.70
N GLU A 568 -12.62 2.88 -7.88
CA GLU A 568 -12.40 4.29 -7.57
C GLU A 568 -11.39 4.56 -6.45
N CYS A 569 -10.98 3.57 -5.65
CA CYS A 569 -9.81 3.75 -4.79
C CYS A 569 -8.48 3.60 -5.56
N LEU A 570 -8.38 4.30 -6.69
CA LEU A 570 -7.14 4.43 -7.47
C LEU A 570 -6.02 5.11 -6.68
N SER A 571 -6.35 5.74 -5.54
CA SER A 571 -5.38 6.34 -4.63
C SER A 571 -4.67 5.30 -3.74
N CYS A 572 -5.25 4.11 -3.58
CA CYS A 572 -4.64 3.00 -2.85
C CYS A 572 -3.69 2.15 -3.72
N ASP A 573 -3.53 2.53 -4.98
CA ASP A 573 -2.63 1.90 -5.93
C ASP A 573 -1.24 2.54 -5.83
N GLY A 574 -0.55 2.29 -4.74
CA GLY A 574 0.86 2.64 -4.58
C GLY A 574 1.75 1.79 -5.46
#